data_07b0b5dbf153d1a8cf611d071556e07d
#
_entry.id   07b0b5dbf153d1a8cf611d071556e07d
#
_cell.length_a   1.000
_cell.length_b   1.000
_cell.length_c   1.000
_cell.angle_alpha   90.00
_cell.angle_beta   90.00
_cell.angle_gamma   90.00
#
_symmetry.space_group_name_H-M   'P 1'
#
loop_
_entity.id
_entity.type
_entity.pdbx_description
1 polymer ?
#
loop_
_entity_poly.entity_id
_entity_poly.type
_entity_poly.pdbx_seq_one_letter_code
_entity_poly.pdbx_strand_id
1 'polypeptide(L)'
;MERDERFLEVINELQITAYTLEKEKGVKNAQAKVSHYKKGVTKSISSDIIVGLCEAYPQVNANYILTGNGSMFKEEDKKELSDPPINLPTSSGISITSEEEYRDAKKKGFHLLPQVSFRFAAGQTQLINTTEDITRYWYLPDCKDCEGIAQVVGRSMSPTLPSGCWVALKKYTLPRENPNMIPFGNIFGIVIEDKDTGEYHGHIKVLRRHKEQSLSCRYWIAHSINSEEFDDFDIEIEQARSLWIVKQHIVSDALL
;
A
#
# COMPACT_ATOMS: atom_id res chain seq x y z
N MET A 1 33.36 9.28 -22.53
CA MET A 1 32.37 8.60 -23.39
C MET A 1 31.58 9.66 -24.14
N GLU A 2 31.49 9.58 -25.44
CA GLU A 2 30.76 10.57 -26.25
C GLU A 2 29.23 10.35 -26.18
N ARG A 3 28.48 11.37 -26.62
CA ARG A 3 27.00 11.36 -26.59
C ARG A 3 26.40 10.13 -27.28
N ASP A 4 26.92 9.81 -28.46
CA ASP A 4 26.39 8.74 -29.30
C ASP A 4 26.76 7.33 -28.76
N GLU A 5 27.89 7.22 -28.06
CA GLU A 5 28.27 6.01 -27.33
C GLU A 5 27.32 5.76 -26.14
N ARG A 6 27.00 6.80 -25.37
CA ARG A 6 26.03 6.71 -24.29
C ARG A 6 24.62 6.34 -24.77
N PHE A 7 24.20 6.85 -25.92
CA PHE A 7 22.96 6.44 -26.57
C PHE A 7 22.95 4.94 -26.91
N LEU A 8 24.05 4.42 -27.47
CA LEU A 8 24.15 2.99 -27.77
C LEU A 8 24.20 2.12 -26.55
N GLU A 9 24.83 2.60 -25.48
CA GLU A 9 24.84 1.94 -24.17
C GLU A 9 23.43 1.83 -23.61
N VAL A 10 22.64 2.91 -23.62
CA VAL A 10 21.23 2.92 -23.18
C VAL A 10 20.38 1.92 -23.97
N ILE A 11 20.52 1.86 -25.30
CA ILE A 11 19.82 0.89 -26.15
C ILE A 11 20.18 -0.54 -25.75
N ASN A 12 21.46 -0.79 -25.48
CA ASN A 12 21.93 -2.11 -25.08
C ASN A 12 21.41 -2.52 -23.73
N GLU A 13 21.42 -1.61 -22.74
CA GLU A 13 20.89 -1.87 -21.39
C GLU A 13 19.38 -2.09 -21.38
N LEU A 14 18.64 -1.39 -22.24
CA LEU A 14 17.21 -1.65 -22.46
C LEU A 14 16.94 -2.96 -23.22
N GLN A 15 17.99 -3.66 -23.67
CA GLN A 15 17.88 -4.88 -24.49
C GLN A 15 17.02 -4.70 -25.74
N ILE A 16 17.06 -3.50 -26.33
CA ILE A 16 16.32 -3.15 -27.54
C ILE A 16 17.27 -2.94 -28.72
N THR A 17 16.70 -2.94 -29.93
CA THR A 17 17.44 -2.65 -31.16
C THR A 17 16.92 -1.36 -31.79
N ALA A 18 17.73 -0.76 -32.68
CA ALA A 18 17.25 0.37 -33.48
C ALA A 18 16.06 -0.01 -34.38
N TYR A 19 15.94 -1.30 -34.75
CA TYR A 19 14.77 -1.84 -35.44
C TYR A 19 13.51 -1.80 -34.57
N THR A 20 13.61 -2.27 -33.31
CA THR A 20 12.53 -2.22 -32.35
C THR A 20 12.06 -0.77 -32.10
N LEU A 21 13.03 0.17 -31.96
CA LEU A 21 12.75 1.58 -31.78
C LEU A 21 11.98 2.18 -32.98
N GLU A 22 12.31 1.77 -34.20
CA GLU A 22 11.62 2.22 -35.41
C GLU A 22 10.24 1.57 -35.58
N LYS A 23 10.15 0.24 -35.49
CA LYS A 23 8.95 -0.51 -35.86
C LYS A 23 7.90 -0.57 -34.76
N GLU A 24 8.34 -0.70 -33.53
CA GLU A 24 7.40 -0.85 -32.38
C GLU A 24 7.10 0.48 -31.67
N LYS A 25 8.06 1.40 -31.72
CA LYS A 25 7.93 2.70 -31.02
C LYS A 25 7.75 3.89 -31.97
N GLY A 26 7.79 3.65 -33.29
CA GLY A 26 7.48 4.66 -34.28
C GLY A 26 8.56 5.75 -34.53
N VAL A 27 9.79 5.55 -34.02
CA VAL A 27 10.89 6.51 -34.20
C VAL A 27 11.44 6.40 -35.60
N LYS A 28 11.06 7.33 -36.47
CA LYS A 28 11.35 7.30 -37.91
C LYS A 28 12.85 7.22 -38.23
N ASN A 29 13.22 6.30 -39.15
CA ASN A 29 14.58 6.09 -39.65
C ASN A 29 15.62 5.73 -38.57
N ALA A 30 15.22 5.24 -37.39
CA ALA A 30 16.13 4.89 -36.31
C ALA A 30 17.14 3.81 -36.76
N GLN A 31 16.65 2.74 -37.42
CA GLN A 31 17.50 1.65 -37.90
C GLN A 31 18.57 2.12 -38.88
N ALA A 32 18.17 2.92 -39.88
CA ALA A 32 19.10 3.41 -40.90
C ALA A 32 20.15 4.35 -40.29
N LYS A 33 19.74 5.33 -39.48
CA LYS A 33 20.65 6.32 -38.88
C LYS A 33 21.63 5.69 -37.90
N VAL A 34 21.20 4.78 -37.02
CA VAL A 34 22.08 4.05 -36.11
C VAL A 34 23.02 3.12 -36.87
N SER A 35 22.55 2.44 -37.92
CA SER A 35 23.40 1.60 -38.77
C SER A 35 24.48 2.40 -39.48
N HIS A 36 24.16 3.58 -40.04
CA HIS A 36 25.11 4.48 -40.68
C HIS A 36 26.18 4.97 -39.72
N TYR A 37 25.79 5.32 -38.47
CA TYR A 37 26.77 5.69 -37.43
C TYR A 37 27.69 4.53 -37.10
N LYS A 38 27.18 3.32 -36.86
CA LYS A 38 27.98 2.13 -36.55
C LYS A 38 28.95 1.75 -37.70
N LYS A 39 28.58 2.06 -38.93
CA LYS A 39 29.45 1.82 -40.15
C LYS A 39 30.39 2.98 -40.45
N GLY A 40 30.38 4.05 -39.62
CA GLY A 40 31.22 5.24 -39.86
C GLY A 40 30.78 6.11 -41.04
N VAL A 41 29.58 5.88 -41.62
CA VAL A 41 29.02 6.69 -42.70
C VAL A 41 28.60 8.08 -42.20
N THR A 42 28.11 8.17 -40.99
CA THR A 42 27.79 9.45 -40.31
C THR A 42 28.63 9.59 -39.06
N LYS A 43 28.97 10.84 -38.76
CA LYS A 43 29.80 11.18 -37.57
C LYS A 43 28.98 11.20 -36.25
N SER A 44 27.65 11.26 -36.34
CA SER A 44 26.80 11.33 -35.16
C SER A 44 25.38 10.79 -35.45
N ILE A 45 24.72 10.37 -34.37
CA ILE A 45 23.31 10.01 -34.37
C ILE A 45 22.51 11.29 -34.22
N SER A 46 21.48 11.48 -35.03
CA SER A 46 20.68 12.71 -35.02
C SER A 46 19.82 12.83 -33.75
N SER A 47 19.65 14.06 -33.28
CA SER A 47 18.98 14.35 -32.00
C SER A 47 17.52 13.89 -31.97
N ASP A 48 16.83 13.83 -33.13
CA ASP A 48 15.47 13.32 -33.25
C ASP A 48 15.34 11.84 -32.84
N ILE A 49 16.38 11.03 -33.04
CA ILE A 49 16.42 9.65 -32.59
C ILE A 49 16.59 9.55 -31.07
N ILE A 50 17.40 10.44 -30.51
CA ILE A 50 17.59 10.50 -29.05
C ILE A 50 16.29 10.97 -28.35
N VAL A 51 15.65 12.00 -28.92
CA VAL A 51 14.34 12.46 -28.40
C VAL A 51 13.29 11.35 -28.50
N GLY A 52 13.20 10.68 -29.67
CA GLY A 52 12.27 9.58 -29.87
C GLY A 52 12.52 8.40 -28.93
N LEU A 53 13.78 8.10 -28.57
CA LEU A 53 14.11 7.12 -27.52
C LEU A 53 13.55 7.55 -26.18
N CYS A 54 13.77 8.80 -25.78
CA CYS A 54 13.32 9.31 -24.48
C CYS A 54 11.78 9.43 -24.38
N GLU A 55 11.10 9.68 -25.49
CA GLU A 55 9.64 9.66 -25.56
C GLU A 55 9.08 8.24 -25.48
N ALA A 56 9.72 7.29 -26.17
CA ALA A 56 9.33 5.89 -26.17
C ALA A 56 9.64 5.16 -24.84
N TYR A 57 10.65 5.62 -24.12
CA TYR A 57 11.13 5.07 -22.85
C TYR A 57 11.33 6.20 -21.83
N PRO A 58 10.26 6.66 -21.17
CA PRO A 58 10.29 7.82 -20.26
C PRO A 58 11.29 7.68 -19.08
N GLN A 59 11.64 6.44 -18.70
CA GLN A 59 12.65 6.14 -17.67
C GLN A 59 14.06 6.51 -18.10
N VAL A 60 14.33 6.71 -19.40
CA VAL A 60 15.65 7.09 -19.90
C VAL A 60 15.97 8.53 -19.51
N ASN A 61 17.15 8.74 -18.92
CA ASN A 61 17.64 10.06 -18.58
C ASN A 61 18.28 10.75 -19.78
N ALA A 62 17.54 11.66 -20.41
CA ALA A 62 18.04 12.43 -21.54
C ALA A 62 19.32 13.23 -21.19
N ASN A 63 19.45 13.73 -19.97
CA ASN A 63 20.61 14.48 -19.53
C ASN A 63 21.88 13.59 -19.49
N TYR A 64 21.73 12.33 -19.06
CA TYR A 64 22.83 11.36 -19.15
C TYR A 64 23.31 11.17 -20.60
N ILE A 65 22.40 10.96 -21.54
CA ILE A 65 22.79 10.79 -22.94
C ILE A 65 23.48 12.03 -23.48
N LEU A 66 22.92 13.22 -23.22
CA LEU A 66 23.41 14.47 -23.80
C LEU A 66 24.70 14.97 -23.17
N THR A 67 24.82 14.92 -21.84
CA THR A 67 25.91 15.55 -21.11
C THR A 67 26.85 14.57 -20.40
N GLY A 68 26.37 13.33 -20.13
CA GLY A 68 27.08 12.35 -19.30
C GLY A 68 26.88 12.54 -17.81
N ASN A 69 26.01 13.49 -17.40
CA ASN A 69 25.73 13.76 -15.99
C ASN A 69 24.49 13.01 -15.52
N GLY A 70 24.55 12.46 -14.31
CA GLY A 70 23.50 11.67 -13.69
C GLY A 70 23.56 10.19 -14.06
N SER A 71 22.57 9.41 -13.60
CA SER A 71 22.43 8.01 -13.93
C SER A 71 21.79 7.83 -15.32
N MET A 72 22.07 6.70 -15.98
CA MET A 72 21.59 6.35 -17.32
C MET A 72 20.05 6.36 -17.40
N PHE A 73 19.43 5.84 -16.39
CA PHE A 73 17.98 5.93 -16.21
C PHE A 73 17.71 7.04 -15.21
N LYS A 74 16.63 7.80 -15.45
CA LYS A 74 16.08 8.60 -14.39
C LYS A 74 15.97 7.63 -13.23
N GLU A 75 16.66 7.91 -12.13
CA GLU A 75 16.13 7.40 -10.88
C GLU A 75 14.65 7.74 -11.03
N GLU A 76 13.81 6.71 -11.20
CA GLU A 76 12.43 6.94 -10.86
C GLU A 76 12.59 7.68 -9.55
N ASP A 77 12.28 9.02 -9.59
CA ASP A 77 11.98 9.62 -8.35
C ASP A 77 11.20 8.52 -7.67
N LYS A 78 11.77 7.93 -6.64
CA LYS A 78 11.03 7.40 -5.53
C LYS A 78 10.34 8.64 -4.92
N LYS A 79 9.54 9.33 -5.69
CA LYS A 79 8.19 9.56 -5.35
C LYS A 79 7.72 8.12 -5.11
N GLU A 80 8.08 7.58 -3.93
CA GLU A 80 7.08 6.90 -3.18
C GLU A 80 5.82 7.49 -3.78
N LEU A 81 5.06 6.67 -4.50
CA LEU A 81 3.66 6.93 -4.61
C LEU A 81 3.30 7.09 -3.12
N SER A 82 3.53 8.32 -2.63
CA SER A 82 2.93 8.74 -1.39
C SER A 82 1.48 8.60 -1.76
N ASP A 83 0.95 7.44 -1.36
CA ASP A 83 -0.47 7.20 -1.46
C ASP A 83 -1.10 8.50 -1.01
N PRO A 84 -2.10 9.00 -1.72
CA PRO A 84 -2.78 10.22 -1.31
C PRO A 84 -3.02 10.08 0.18
N PRO A 85 -2.71 11.09 1.00
CA PRO A 85 -2.72 10.98 2.44
C PRO A 85 -4.03 10.29 2.84
N ILE A 86 -3.92 9.13 3.51
CA ILE A 86 -5.09 8.36 3.91
C ILE A 86 -5.81 9.22 4.93
N ASN A 87 -6.84 9.91 4.47
CA ASN A 87 -7.60 10.84 5.27
C ASN A 87 -8.65 10.03 6.05
N LEU A 88 -8.25 9.49 7.20
CA LEU A 88 -9.19 8.84 8.10
C LEU A 88 -10.01 9.91 8.80
N PRO A 89 -11.35 9.85 8.74
CA PRO A 89 -12.19 10.71 9.55
C PRO A 89 -11.82 10.55 11.03
N THR A 90 -11.73 11.68 11.71
CA THR A 90 -11.50 11.71 13.15
C THR A 90 -12.85 11.91 13.85
N SER A 91 -13.13 11.10 14.86
CA SER A 91 -14.35 11.20 15.65
C SER A 91 -14.01 11.31 17.13
N SER A 92 -14.79 12.10 17.86
CA SER A 92 -14.80 12.06 19.31
C SER A 92 -15.74 10.94 19.76
N GLY A 93 -15.19 9.97 20.48
CA GLY A 93 -15.95 8.85 21.01
C GLY A 93 -16.17 8.99 22.51
N ILE A 94 -17.33 8.55 22.98
CA ILE A 94 -17.61 8.45 24.41
C ILE A 94 -17.28 7.03 24.85
N SER A 95 -16.32 6.89 25.75
CA SER A 95 -16.00 5.59 26.34
C SER A 95 -16.92 5.32 27.54
N ILE A 96 -17.41 4.09 27.63
CA ILE A 96 -18.33 3.60 28.66
C ILE A 96 -17.60 2.48 29.39
N THR A 97 -17.37 2.70 30.67
CA THR A 97 -16.56 1.78 31.51
C THR A 97 -17.34 1.17 32.65
N SER A 98 -18.52 1.74 32.99
CA SER A 98 -19.36 1.23 34.06
C SER A 98 -20.59 0.50 33.51
N GLU A 99 -21.09 -0.46 34.28
CA GLU A 99 -22.29 -1.22 33.92
C GLU A 99 -23.55 -0.34 33.93
N GLU A 100 -23.58 0.66 34.79
CA GLU A 100 -24.68 1.62 34.86
C GLU A 100 -24.78 2.48 33.62
N GLU A 101 -23.65 3.07 33.17
CA GLU A 101 -23.56 3.81 31.90
C GLU A 101 -23.92 2.94 30.69
N TYR A 102 -23.50 1.68 30.71
CA TYR A 102 -23.82 0.72 29.62
C TYR A 102 -25.32 0.47 29.53
N ARG A 103 -25.98 0.22 30.68
CA ARG A 103 -27.43 0.01 30.75
C ARG A 103 -28.21 1.25 30.31
N ASP A 104 -27.76 2.43 30.71
CA ASP A 104 -28.41 3.68 30.33
C ASP A 104 -28.24 4.01 28.84
N ALA A 105 -27.07 3.79 28.31
CA ALA A 105 -26.81 3.95 26.85
C ALA A 105 -27.65 2.97 26.01
N LYS A 106 -27.79 1.73 26.49
CA LYS A 106 -28.67 0.72 25.87
C LYS A 106 -30.13 1.13 25.91
N LYS A 107 -30.63 1.63 27.04
CA LYS A 107 -32.01 2.15 27.17
C LYS A 107 -32.28 3.31 26.22
N LYS A 108 -31.29 4.15 25.95
CA LYS A 108 -31.33 5.25 24.99
C LYS A 108 -31.23 4.79 23.52
N GLY A 109 -31.03 3.50 23.28
CA GLY A 109 -30.91 2.93 21.91
C GLY A 109 -29.58 3.21 21.22
N PHE A 110 -28.52 3.53 21.98
CA PHE A 110 -27.20 3.76 21.41
C PHE A 110 -26.58 2.47 20.88
N HIS A 111 -25.97 2.55 19.69
CA HIS A 111 -25.17 1.48 19.15
C HIS A 111 -23.79 1.49 19.83
N LEU A 112 -23.55 0.51 20.70
CA LEU A 112 -22.34 0.41 21.48
C LEU A 112 -21.36 -0.54 20.84
N LEU A 113 -20.14 -0.06 20.61
CA LEU A 113 -19.05 -0.82 20.02
C LEU A 113 -18.16 -1.39 21.12
N PRO A 114 -17.98 -2.71 21.20
CA PRO A 114 -17.09 -3.32 22.17
C PRO A 114 -15.62 -3.01 21.83
N GLN A 115 -14.81 -2.82 22.87
CA GLN A 115 -13.36 -2.84 22.71
C GLN A 115 -12.92 -4.27 22.39
N VAL A 116 -12.10 -4.42 21.36
CA VAL A 116 -11.59 -5.71 20.90
C VAL A 116 -10.08 -5.70 20.84
N SER A 117 -9.46 -6.86 20.97
CA SER A 117 -8.03 -7.03 20.76
C SER A 117 -7.79 -7.91 19.53
N PHE A 118 -6.87 -7.51 18.67
CA PHE A 118 -6.44 -8.35 17.54
C PHE A 118 -5.72 -9.64 17.98
N ARG A 119 -5.32 -9.74 19.23
CA ARG A 119 -4.71 -10.95 19.79
C ARG A 119 -5.69 -12.11 19.97
N PHE A 120 -7.00 -11.85 19.97
CA PHE A 120 -8.03 -12.84 20.32
C PHE A 120 -8.71 -13.53 19.12
N ALA A 121 -8.27 -13.33 17.92
CA ALA A 121 -8.86 -14.04 16.78
C ALA A 121 -8.35 -15.48 16.61
N ALA A 122 -7.70 -16.05 17.62
CA ALA A 122 -7.26 -17.43 17.63
C ALA A 122 -8.45 -18.40 17.40
N GLY A 123 -8.66 -18.80 16.15
CA GLY A 123 -9.62 -19.83 15.78
C GLY A 123 -11.09 -19.41 15.70
N GLN A 124 -11.45 -18.19 16.01
CA GLN A 124 -12.83 -17.71 15.88
C GLN A 124 -12.90 -16.50 14.97
N THR A 125 -13.64 -16.63 13.88
CA THR A 125 -13.91 -15.57 12.91
C THR A 125 -14.90 -14.52 13.42
N GLN A 126 -15.30 -14.61 14.68
CA GLN A 126 -16.14 -13.65 15.36
C GLN A 126 -15.29 -12.87 16.35
N LEU A 127 -15.55 -11.56 16.48
CA LEU A 127 -15.14 -10.81 17.65
C LEU A 127 -15.63 -11.60 18.84
N ILE A 128 -14.72 -12.14 19.66
CA ILE A 128 -15.12 -12.94 20.82
C ILE A 128 -15.69 -11.95 21.83
N ASN A 129 -16.99 -11.83 21.81
CA ASN A 129 -17.77 -11.26 22.89
C ASN A 129 -17.98 -12.36 23.94
N THR A 130 -16.94 -12.88 24.55
CA THR A 130 -17.12 -13.40 25.89
C THR A 130 -17.34 -12.19 26.76
N THR A 131 -18.52 -12.05 27.30
CA THR A 131 -18.94 -10.93 28.16
C THR A 131 -18.00 -10.71 29.34
N GLU A 132 -17.10 -11.63 29.61
CA GLU A 132 -16.10 -11.58 30.66
C GLU A 132 -14.83 -10.79 30.29
N ASP A 133 -14.56 -10.59 28.97
CA ASP A 133 -13.34 -9.92 28.49
C ASP A 133 -13.57 -8.49 27.98
N ILE A 134 -14.83 -8.05 27.88
CA ILE A 134 -15.12 -6.69 27.42
C ILE A 134 -15.05 -5.73 28.59
N THR A 135 -13.93 -5.05 28.69
CA THR A 135 -13.68 -4.07 29.77
C THR A 135 -14.21 -2.68 29.46
N ARG A 136 -14.56 -2.40 28.19
CA ARG A 136 -14.99 -1.07 27.76
C ARG A 136 -15.87 -1.14 26.51
N TYR A 137 -16.86 -0.24 26.46
CA TYR A 137 -17.66 0.04 25.28
C TYR A 137 -17.44 1.48 24.81
N TRP A 138 -17.74 1.72 23.54
CA TRP A 138 -17.65 3.03 22.94
C TRP A 138 -18.95 3.38 22.22
N TYR A 139 -19.35 4.63 22.30
CA TYR A 139 -20.40 5.19 21.47
C TYR A 139 -19.80 6.15 20.46
N LEU A 140 -20.00 5.86 19.18
CA LEU A 140 -19.55 6.66 18.05
C LEU A 140 -20.77 6.93 17.15
N PRO A 141 -21.30 8.16 17.13
CA PRO A 141 -22.52 8.50 16.37
C PRO A 141 -22.40 8.17 14.88
N ASP A 142 -21.22 8.37 14.30
CA ASP A 142 -20.94 8.26 12.88
C ASP A 142 -20.48 6.86 12.44
N CYS A 143 -20.33 5.92 13.38
CA CYS A 143 -19.84 4.56 13.12
C CYS A 143 -20.90 3.47 13.34
N LYS A 144 -22.12 3.70 12.86
CA LYS A 144 -23.23 2.73 13.02
C LYS A 144 -22.99 1.39 12.32
N ASP A 145 -22.12 1.37 11.31
CA ASP A 145 -21.76 0.19 10.55
C ASP A 145 -20.46 -0.49 11.03
N CYS A 146 -19.88 0.01 12.13
CA CYS A 146 -18.73 -0.61 12.78
C CYS A 146 -19.19 -1.67 13.80
N GLU A 147 -18.31 -2.62 14.09
CA GLU A 147 -18.60 -3.76 14.96
C GLU A 147 -17.68 -3.83 16.19
N GLY A 148 -16.62 -3.02 16.22
CA GLY A 148 -15.69 -2.98 17.32
C GLY A 148 -14.70 -1.83 17.26
N ILE A 149 -13.99 -1.66 18.38
CA ILE A 149 -12.94 -0.66 18.55
C ILE A 149 -11.65 -1.39 18.95
N ALA A 150 -10.54 -1.06 18.30
CA ALA A 150 -9.24 -1.61 18.68
C ALA A 150 -8.23 -0.52 18.98
N GLN A 151 -7.30 -0.83 19.87
CA GLN A 151 -6.15 0.03 20.12
C GLN A 151 -5.01 -0.31 19.15
N VAL A 152 -4.43 0.72 18.55
CA VAL A 152 -3.25 0.59 17.71
C VAL A 152 -2.01 0.40 18.57
N VAL A 153 -1.25 -0.65 18.34
CA VAL A 153 -0.01 -0.93 19.04
C VAL A 153 1.14 -0.93 18.03
N GLY A 154 2.21 -0.22 18.36
CA GLY A 154 3.37 -0.06 17.47
C GLY A 154 3.32 1.23 16.67
N ARG A 155 4.40 1.50 15.92
CA ARG A 155 4.62 2.77 15.21
C ARG A 155 4.56 2.66 13.69
N SER A 156 4.29 1.46 13.16
CA SER A 156 4.32 1.22 11.71
C SER A 156 3.29 2.03 10.92
N MET A 157 2.24 2.54 11.58
CA MET A 157 1.19 3.34 10.98
C MET A 157 1.29 4.84 11.33
N SER A 158 2.35 5.26 12.03
CA SER A 158 2.61 6.68 12.31
C SER A 158 3.01 7.42 11.00
N PRO A 159 2.68 8.72 10.87
CA PRO A 159 1.97 9.57 11.85
C PRO A 159 0.44 9.44 11.79
N THR A 160 -0.13 8.77 10.80
CA THR A 160 -1.60 8.71 10.56
C THR A 160 -2.33 8.05 11.73
N LEU A 161 -1.79 6.95 12.25
CA LEU A 161 -2.28 6.26 13.44
C LEU A 161 -1.15 6.12 14.47
N PRO A 162 -1.02 7.07 15.41
CA PRO A 162 -0.04 6.98 16.48
C PRO A 162 -0.27 5.75 17.37
N SER A 163 0.81 5.20 17.93
CA SER A 163 0.70 4.11 18.91
C SER A 163 -0.15 4.55 20.11
N GLY A 164 -1.05 3.69 20.53
CA GLY A 164 -1.97 3.95 21.63
C GLY A 164 -3.30 4.59 21.21
N CYS A 165 -3.44 5.08 19.99
CA CYS A 165 -4.72 5.60 19.50
C CYS A 165 -5.76 4.48 19.32
N TRP A 166 -7.02 4.87 19.18
CA TRP A 166 -8.14 3.95 18.98
C TRP A 166 -8.68 4.06 17.55
N VAL A 167 -9.12 2.94 16.99
CA VAL A 167 -9.71 2.88 15.64
C VAL A 167 -11.02 2.12 15.65
N ALA A 168 -12.00 2.62 14.91
CA ALA A 168 -13.27 1.95 14.68
C ALA A 168 -13.15 0.97 13.51
N LEU A 169 -13.64 -0.23 13.70
CA LEU A 169 -13.48 -1.37 12.81
C LEU A 169 -14.82 -1.85 12.27
N LYS A 170 -14.88 -1.99 10.95
CA LYS A 170 -15.96 -2.68 10.26
C LYS A 170 -15.44 -3.99 9.68
N LYS A 171 -16.12 -5.10 9.95
CA LYS A 171 -15.77 -6.40 9.39
C LYS A 171 -15.87 -6.38 7.88
N TYR A 172 -14.89 -6.97 7.23
CA TYR A 172 -14.84 -7.12 5.78
C TYR A 172 -14.79 -8.61 5.45
N THR A 173 -15.65 -9.03 4.53
CA THR A 173 -15.67 -10.44 4.10
C THR A 173 -14.41 -10.74 3.29
N LEU A 174 -13.70 -11.80 3.67
CA LEU A 174 -12.52 -12.23 2.93
C LEU A 174 -12.91 -12.66 1.51
N PRO A 175 -12.42 -12.00 0.47
CA PRO A 175 -12.79 -12.29 -0.92
C PRO A 175 -11.97 -13.47 -1.46
N ARG A 176 -12.23 -14.67 -0.97
CA ARG A 176 -11.43 -15.87 -1.29
C ARG A 176 -11.48 -16.26 -2.77
N GLU A 177 -12.61 -16.05 -3.44
CA GLU A 177 -12.75 -16.35 -4.87
C GLU A 177 -12.07 -15.31 -5.77
N ASN A 178 -12.07 -14.05 -5.33
CA ASN A 178 -11.40 -12.96 -6.06
C ASN A 178 -10.65 -12.02 -5.10
N PRO A 179 -9.42 -12.38 -4.71
CA PRO A 179 -8.63 -11.63 -3.74
C PRO A 179 -8.35 -10.16 -4.11
N ASN A 180 -8.54 -9.83 -5.39
CA ASN A 180 -8.35 -8.47 -5.88
C ASN A 180 -9.59 -7.56 -5.71
N MET A 181 -10.70 -8.08 -5.18
CA MET A 181 -11.92 -7.32 -4.92
C MET A 181 -11.95 -6.68 -3.52
N ILE A 182 -10.82 -6.17 -3.04
CA ILE A 182 -10.78 -5.34 -1.83
C ILE A 182 -10.49 -3.88 -2.21
N PRO A 183 -10.93 -2.90 -1.43
CA PRO A 183 -10.61 -1.50 -1.66
C PRO A 183 -9.17 -1.23 -1.23
N PHE A 184 -8.21 -1.59 -2.07
CA PHE A 184 -6.79 -1.33 -1.83
C PHE A 184 -6.52 0.15 -1.54
N GLY A 185 -5.43 0.43 -0.81
CA GLY A 185 -5.09 1.78 -0.37
C GLY A 185 -5.78 2.20 0.92
N ASN A 186 -6.69 1.41 1.46
CA ASN A 186 -7.29 1.64 2.78
C ASN A 186 -6.50 0.92 3.88
N ILE A 187 -6.68 1.39 5.11
CA ILE A 187 -6.11 0.75 6.30
C ILE A 187 -7.02 -0.40 6.73
N PHE A 188 -6.41 -1.55 6.92
CA PHE A 188 -7.08 -2.75 7.39
C PHE A 188 -6.45 -3.29 8.67
N GLY A 189 -7.30 -3.82 9.56
CA GLY A 189 -6.91 -4.77 10.58
C GLY A 189 -7.00 -6.19 10.00
N ILE A 190 -5.90 -6.94 10.06
CA ILE A 190 -5.81 -8.27 9.47
C ILE A 190 -5.33 -9.23 10.54
N VAL A 191 -5.98 -10.38 10.63
CA VAL A 191 -5.48 -11.49 11.44
C VAL A 191 -4.99 -12.57 10.49
N ILE A 192 -3.75 -12.96 10.66
CA ILE A 192 -3.11 -14.04 9.90
C ILE A 192 -2.77 -15.20 10.84
N GLU A 193 -2.84 -16.41 10.32
CA GLU A 193 -2.38 -17.62 11.00
C GLU A 193 -1.04 -18.04 10.42
N ASP A 194 -0.05 -18.15 11.28
CA ASP A 194 1.22 -18.74 10.92
C ASP A 194 1.03 -20.27 10.71
N LYS A 195 1.33 -20.74 9.51
CA LYS A 195 1.14 -22.17 9.14
C LYS A 195 2.08 -23.11 9.88
N ASP A 196 3.23 -22.60 10.29
CA ASP A 196 4.26 -23.44 10.92
C ASP A 196 4.02 -23.58 12.43
N THR A 197 3.56 -22.52 13.06
CA THR A 197 3.33 -22.48 14.51
C THR A 197 1.87 -22.64 14.90
N GLY A 198 0.94 -22.33 13.99
CA GLY A 198 -0.50 -22.22 14.27
C GLY A 198 -0.86 -20.99 15.11
N GLU A 199 0.09 -20.08 15.32
CA GLU A 199 -0.16 -18.83 16.06
C GLU A 199 -0.86 -17.80 15.19
N TYR A 200 -1.59 -16.90 15.86
CA TYR A 200 -2.34 -15.83 15.20
C TYR A 200 -1.69 -14.48 15.46
N HIS A 201 -1.44 -13.76 14.38
CA HIS A 201 -0.85 -12.44 14.42
C HIS A 201 -1.81 -11.39 13.86
N GLY A 202 -2.04 -10.32 14.64
CA GLY A 202 -2.86 -9.19 14.22
C GLY A 202 -2.01 -8.02 13.74
N HIS A 203 -2.33 -7.49 12.56
CA HIS A 203 -1.63 -6.36 11.96
C HIS A 203 -2.63 -5.26 11.57
N ILE A 204 -2.22 -4.00 11.74
CA ILE A 204 -2.89 -2.85 11.14
C ILE A 204 -1.96 -2.30 10.07
N LYS A 205 -2.39 -2.36 8.80
CA LYS A 205 -1.58 -2.00 7.64
C LYS A 205 -2.45 -1.41 6.52
N VAL A 206 -1.82 -0.68 5.62
CA VAL A 206 -2.45 -0.37 4.33
C VAL A 206 -2.33 -1.60 3.44
N LEU A 207 -3.44 -2.11 2.92
CA LEU A 207 -3.37 -3.19 1.95
C LEU A 207 -3.18 -2.65 0.55
N ARG A 208 -2.19 -3.20 -0.15
CA ARG A 208 -1.87 -2.92 -1.55
C ARG A 208 -1.92 -4.18 -2.38
N ARG A 209 -2.25 -4.02 -3.66
CA ARG A 209 -2.18 -5.11 -4.63
C ARG A 209 -0.71 -5.38 -4.96
N HIS A 210 -0.35 -6.66 -5.09
CA HIS A 210 0.96 -7.03 -5.59
C HIS A 210 1.14 -6.57 -7.05
N LYS A 211 2.29 -5.97 -7.37
CA LYS A 211 2.57 -5.41 -8.71
C LYS A 211 2.63 -6.50 -9.78
N GLU A 212 3.18 -7.66 -9.45
CA GLU A 212 3.24 -8.81 -10.33
C GLU A 212 1.88 -9.49 -10.40
N GLN A 213 1.32 -9.59 -11.59
CA GLN A 213 0.01 -10.18 -11.81
C GLN A 213 -0.05 -11.65 -11.37
N SER A 214 1.05 -12.40 -11.54
CA SER A 214 1.19 -13.79 -11.10
C SER A 214 1.05 -13.97 -9.60
N LEU A 215 1.48 -12.98 -8.80
CA LEU A 215 1.47 -13.01 -7.34
C LEU A 215 0.22 -12.34 -6.76
N SER A 216 -0.44 -11.46 -7.51
CA SER A 216 -1.59 -10.67 -7.03
C SER A 216 -2.81 -11.51 -6.61
N CYS A 217 -2.91 -12.76 -7.07
CA CYS A 217 -3.97 -13.69 -6.66
C CYS A 217 -3.61 -14.47 -5.39
N ARG A 218 -2.33 -14.44 -4.97
CA ARG A 218 -1.83 -15.21 -3.84
C ARG A 218 -1.40 -14.35 -2.66
N TYR A 219 -0.92 -13.14 -2.94
CA TYR A 219 -0.36 -12.26 -1.92
C TYR A 219 -0.97 -10.86 -1.97
N TRP A 220 -1.15 -10.28 -0.79
CA TRP A 220 -1.35 -8.85 -0.59
C TRP A 220 -0.09 -8.24 0.00
N ILE A 221 0.24 -7.01 -0.37
CA ILE A 221 1.31 -6.26 0.28
C ILE A 221 0.73 -5.54 1.50
N ALA A 222 1.29 -5.81 2.67
CA ALA A 222 1.02 -5.10 3.90
C ALA A 222 1.98 -3.91 4.02
N HIS A 223 1.50 -2.73 3.66
CA HIS A 223 2.29 -1.51 3.63
C HIS A 223 2.26 -0.78 4.97
N SER A 224 3.44 -0.36 5.42
CA SER A 224 3.65 0.47 6.60
C SER A 224 3.69 1.95 6.20
N ILE A 225 2.88 2.82 6.84
CA ILE A 225 2.93 4.27 6.57
C ILE A 225 4.28 4.85 7.02
N ASN A 226 4.81 4.37 8.15
CA ASN A 226 6.16 4.69 8.60
C ASN A 226 7.19 3.80 7.89
N SER A 227 7.39 4.05 6.60
CA SER A 227 8.31 3.29 5.75
C SER A 227 9.79 3.54 6.04
N GLU A 228 10.14 4.58 6.82
CA GLU A 228 11.51 4.83 7.25
C GLU A 228 12.00 3.80 8.29
N GLU A 229 11.09 3.29 9.13
CA GLU A 229 11.42 2.33 10.20
C GLU A 229 10.91 0.91 9.93
N PHE A 230 9.92 0.76 9.06
CA PHE A 230 9.21 -0.52 8.86
C PHE A 230 9.05 -0.85 7.39
N ASP A 231 9.60 -1.98 7.00
CA ASP A 231 9.44 -2.51 5.65
C ASP A 231 8.01 -3.01 5.38
N ASP A 232 7.65 -3.03 4.10
CA ASP A 232 6.47 -3.74 3.62
C ASP A 232 6.73 -5.24 3.63
N PHE A 233 5.67 -6.04 3.80
CA PHE A 233 5.77 -7.48 3.71
C PHE A 233 4.56 -8.10 3.02
N ASP A 234 4.75 -9.29 2.47
CA ASP A 234 3.69 -10.02 1.80
C ASP A 234 2.85 -10.81 2.80
N ILE A 235 1.53 -10.74 2.63
CA ILE A 235 0.56 -11.59 3.35
C ILE A 235 0.03 -12.61 2.36
N GLU A 236 0.27 -13.90 2.63
CA GLU A 236 -0.38 -14.96 1.88
C GLU A 236 -1.89 -14.98 2.20
N ILE A 237 -2.72 -14.79 1.17
CA ILE A 237 -4.16 -14.61 1.32
C ILE A 237 -4.84 -15.81 2.01
N GLU A 238 -4.29 -17.01 1.79
CA GLU A 238 -4.76 -18.23 2.46
C GLU A 238 -4.54 -18.22 3.98
N GLN A 239 -3.55 -17.50 4.47
CA GLN A 239 -3.27 -17.34 5.90
C GLN A 239 -4.19 -16.32 6.57
N ALA A 240 -4.84 -15.45 5.80
CA ALA A 240 -5.77 -14.46 6.35
C ALA A 240 -6.99 -15.17 6.95
N ARG A 241 -7.26 -14.92 8.23
CA ARG A 241 -8.39 -15.48 8.99
C ARG A 241 -9.51 -14.48 9.18
N SER A 242 -9.18 -13.22 9.34
CA SER A 242 -10.16 -12.14 9.41
C SER A 242 -9.61 -10.85 8.81
N LEU A 243 -10.52 -10.04 8.27
CA LEU A 243 -10.21 -8.76 7.65
C LEU A 243 -11.20 -7.71 8.15
N TRP A 244 -10.69 -6.56 8.56
CA TRP A 244 -11.44 -5.45 9.11
C TRP A 244 -10.98 -4.16 8.47
N ILE A 245 -11.89 -3.36 7.93
CA ILE A 245 -11.54 -2.03 7.43
C ILE A 245 -11.57 -1.02 8.59
N VAL A 246 -10.53 -0.21 8.69
CA VAL A 246 -10.48 0.90 9.63
C VAL A 246 -11.32 2.05 9.06
N LYS A 247 -12.37 2.43 9.78
CA LYS A 247 -13.31 3.46 9.33
C LYS A 247 -13.00 4.83 9.90
N GLN A 248 -12.57 4.89 11.13
CA GLN A 248 -12.29 6.15 11.82
C GLN A 248 -11.14 6.01 12.81
N HIS A 249 -10.41 7.10 12.99
CA HIS A 249 -9.48 7.31 14.07
C HIS A 249 -10.21 8.03 15.21
N ILE A 250 -10.14 7.48 16.41
CA ILE A 250 -10.77 8.03 17.59
C ILE A 250 -9.73 8.77 18.38
N VAL A 251 -9.92 10.08 18.52
CA VAL A 251 -9.18 10.89 19.48
C VAL A 251 -9.95 10.78 20.79
N SER A 252 -9.38 10.10 21.78
CA SER A 252 -9.90 10.20 23.13
C SER A 252 -9.60 11.63 23.59
N ASP A 253 -10.63 12.42 23.85
CA ASP A 253 -10.45 13.62 24.65
C ASP A 253 -9.80 13.17 25.95
N ALA A 254 -8.56 13.59 26.17
CA ALA A 254 -7.95 13.45 27.48
C ALA A 254 -8.92 14.12 28.43
N LEU A 255 -9.42 13.35 29.40
CA LEU A 255 -10.21 13.88 30.46
C LEU A 255 -9.53 15.14 31.01
N LEU A 256 -10.16 16.30 30.80
CA LEU A 256 -9.80 17.54 31.46
C LEU A 256 -9.96 17.40 32.97
#